data_46ac445e0bf56de82ad2123fc274f896
#
_entry.id   46ac445e0bf56de82ad2123fc274f896
#
_cell.length_a   1.000
_cell.length_b   1.000
_cell.length_c   1.000
_cell.angle_alpha   90.00
_cell.angle_beta   90.00
_cell.angle_gamma   90.00
#
_symmetry.space_group_name_H-M   'P 1'
#
loop_
_entity.id
_entity.type
_entity.pdbx_description
1 polymer ?
#
loop_
_entity_poly.entity_id
_entity_poly.type
_entity_poly.pdbx_seq_one_letter_code
_entity_poly.pdbx_strand_id
1 'polypeptide(L)'
;MNSVVSLAMPFFGLILLGYACGRKLRYPEAGLQWMSFFIVYLALPALFFKLVAAAPFEQLSNWPFVIGTTASTFAIFVLSFAVVMVALRGKVREATIGAVAGSYANIGYMGPGLTLAVFGQEAIVPTALIFVFDNVLLFTLVPLLMSFGGTQEMRAREMVAFIARRVLTHPFNVAIGVAILAAWLRVELPAPVDTMLTFLKNAAAPCALFLMGVTVALREVRTVPAEIPVLDRKSTRLNSSHVSESRMPSSA
;
A
#
# COMPACT_ATOMS: atom_id res chain seq x y z
N MET A 1 10.25 -12.42 28.69
CA MET A 1 10.07 -11.30 27.74
C MET A 1 10.65 -11.75 26.40
N ASN A 2 9.79 -12.11 25.46
CA ASN A 2 10.26 -12.37 24.10
C ASN A 2 10.79 -11.04 23.56
N SER A 3 12.03 -10.99 23.08
CA SER A 3 12.56 -9.77 22.50
C SER A 3 11.74 -9.42 21.26
N VAL A 4 11.56 -8.12 20.98
CA VAL A 4 10.87 -7.64 19.77
C VAL A 4 11.43 -8.30 18.51
N VAL A 5 12.72 -8.64 18.55
CA VAL A 5 13.42 -9.40 17.49
C VAL A 5 12.80 -10.78 17.25
N SER A 6 12.53 -11.57 18.31
CA SER A 6 11.92 -12.90 18.12
C SER A 6 10.48 -12.85 17.62
N LEU A 7 9.74 -11.77 17.91
CA LEU A 7 8.40 -11.55 17.36
C LEU A 7 8.44 -11.12 15.89
N ALA A 8 9.43 -10.31 15.50
CA ALA A 8 9.57 -9.82 14.12
C ALA A 8 10.24 -10.84 13.18
N MET A 9 11.09 -11.73 13.70
CA MET A 9 11.86 -12.70 12.91
C MET A 9 11.01 -13.55 11.96
N PRO A 10 9.84 -14.10 12.32
CA PRO A 10 9.02 -14.88 11.39
C PRO A 10 8.56 -14.07 10.17
N PHE A 11 8.27 -12.78 10.34
CA PHE A 11 7.84 -11.89 9.25
C PHE A 11 8.97 -11.68 8.23
N PHE A 12 10.16 -11.34 8.72
CA PHE A 12 11.35 -11.22 7.86
C PHE A 12 11.77 -12.56 7.28
N GLY A 13 11.63 -13.65 8.03
CA GLY A 13 11.88 -15.00 7.54
C GLY A 13 11.01 -15.38 6.34
N LEU A 14 9.71 -15.03 6.35
CA LEU A 14 8.81 -15.24 5.23
C LEU A 14 9.20 -14.41 4.00
N ILE A 15 9.63 -13.16 4.20
CA ILE A 15 10.13 -12.31 3.11
C ILE A 15 11.40 -12.92 2.50
N LEU A 16 12.37 -13.33 3.33
CA LEU A 16 13.60 -13.96 2.88
C LEU A 16 13.35 -15.28 2.17
N LEU A 17 12.42 -16.09 2.66
CA LEU A 17 11.99 -17.33 2.02
C LEU A 17 11.40 -17.04 0.63
N GLY A 18 10.49 -16.07 0.54
CA GLY A 18 9.93 -15.62 -0.73
C GLY A 18 11.00 -15.11 -1.70
N TYR A 19 11.96 -14.33 -1.19
CA TYR A 19 13.10 -13.86 -1.98
C TYR A 19 13.96 -15.01 -2.52
N ALA A 20 14.32 -15.97 -1.67
CA ALA A 20 15.11 -17.15 -2.07
C ALA A 20 14.38 -17.97 -3.13
N CYS A 21 13.07 -18.21 -2.96
CA CYS A 21 12.24 -18.91 -3.93
C CYS A 21 12.17 -18.14 -5.27
N GLY A 22 11.94 -16.83 -5.23
CA GLY A 22 11.87 -15.99 -6.43
C GLY A 22 13.19 -15.99 -7.24
N ARG A 23 14.32 -15.91 -6.54
CA ARG A 23 15.65 -15.98 -7.18
C ARG A 23 15.96 -17.33 -7.80
N LYS A 24 15.54 -18.41 -7.14
CA LYS A 24 15.82 -19.78 -7.61
C LYS A 24 14.90 -20.21 -8.75
N LEU A 25 13.61 -19.92 -8.64
CA LEU A 25 12.59 -20.45 -9.54
C LEU A 25 12.35 -19.54 -10.75
N ARG A 26 12.59 -18.24 -10.63
CA ARG A 26 12.44 -17.22 -11.69
C ARG A 26 11.11 -17.33 -12.46
N TYR A 27 10.01 -17.58 -11.76
CA TYR A 27 8.68 -17.61 -12.38
C TYR A 27 8.33 -16.25 -13.01
N PRO A 28 7.58 -16.26 -14.12
CA PRO A 28 7.14 -15.02 -14.76
C PRO A 28 6.24 -14.21 -13.82
N GLU A 29 6.33 -12.89 -13.87
CA GLU A 29 5.54 -11.96 -13.04
C GLU A 29 4.02 -12.18 -13.15
N ALA A 30 3.55 -12.68 -14.30
CA ALA A 30 2.14 -13.03 -14.50
C ALA A 30 1.61 -14.04 -13.47
N GLY A 31 2.45 -14.95 -12.99
CA GLY A 31 2.09 -15.92 -11.93
C GLY A 31 1.80 -15.26 -10.58
N LEU A 32 2.39 -14.08 -10.31
CA LEU A 32 2.18 -13.36 -9.06
C LEU A 32 0.82 -12.66 -8.99
N GLN A 33 0.18 -12.41 -10.14
CA GLN A 33 -1.10 -11.70 -10.19
C GLN A 33 -2.22 -12.46 -9.48
N TRP A 34 -2.26 -13.78 -9.62
CA TRP A 34 -3.24 -14.63 -8.92
C TRP A 34 -3.05 -14.63 -7.40
N MET A 35 -1.81 -14.69 -6.95
CA MET A 35 -1.52 -14.58 -5.51
C MET A 35 -1.85 -13.18 -4.99
N SER A 36 -1.54 -12.13 -5.74
CA SER A 36 -1.94 -10.75 -5.42
C SER A 36 -3.46 -10.62 -5.35
N PHE A 37 -4.19 -11.20 -6.31
CA PHE A 37 -5.64 -11.21 -6.30
C PHE A 37 -6.18 -11.91 -5.04
N PHE A 38 -5.69 -13.11 -4.73
CA PHE A 38 -6.10 -13.85 -3.54
C PHE A 38 -5.88 -13.03 -2.26
N ILE A 39 -4.72 -12.40 -2.13
CA ILE A 39 -4.38 -11.61 -0.94
C ILE A 39 -5.28 -10.39 -0.84
N VAL A 40 -5.40 -9.59 -1.93
CA VAL A 40 -6.05 -8.28 -1.91
C VAL A 40 -7.58 -8.41 -1.86
N TYR A 41 -8.16 -9.41 -2.55
CA TYR A 41 -9.61 -9.52 -2.69
C TYR A 41 -10.26 -10.55 -1.78
N LEU A 42 -9.49 -11.47 -1.20
CA LEU A 42 -10.02 -12.53 -0.34
C LEU A 42 -9.40 -12.53 1.06
N ALA A 43 -8.08 -12.70 1.16
CA ALA A 43 -7.43 -12.93 2.45
C ALA A 43 -7.41 -11.68 3.36
N LEU A 44 -7.01 -10.52 2.84
CA LEU A 44 -7.01 -9.27 3.59
C LEU A 44 -8.42 -8.76 3.92
N PRO A 45 -9.41 -8.77 3.02
CA PRO A 45 -10.79 -8.47 3.38
C PRO A 45 -11.32 -9.37 4.50
N ALA A 46 -11.05 -10.68 4.45
CA ALA A 46 -11.43 -11.59 5.53
C ALA A 46 -10.71 -11.29 6.85
N LEU A 47 -9.42 -10.91 6.79
CA LEU A 47 -8.67 -10.47 7.97
C LEU A 47 -9.33 -9.26 8.63
N PHE A 48 -9.56 -8.18 7.86
CA PHE A 48 -10.15 -6.95 8.39
C PHE A 48 -11.59 -7.15 8.84
N PHE A 49 -12.38 -7.94 8.10
CA PHE A 49 -13.73 -8.30 8.53
C PHE A 49 -13.71 -8.98 9.90
N LYS A 50 -12.93 -10.04 10.07
CA LYS A 50 -12.84 -10.78 11.34
C LYS A 50 -12.31 -9.93 12.50
N LEU A 51 -11.39 -9.03 12.22
CA LEU A 51 -10.83 -8.14 13.23
C LEU A 51 -11.86 -7.10 13.68
N VAL A 52 -12.51 -6.43 12.73
CA VAL A 52 -13.44 -5.33 13.03
C VAL A 52 -14.77 -5.84 13.56
N ALA A 53 -15.31 -6.95 13.02
CA ALA A 53 -16.55 -7.54 13.51
C ALA A 53 -16.44 -8.06 14.96
N ALA A 54 -15.24 -8.40 15.42
CA ALA A 54 -14.99 -8.81 16.81
C ALA A 54 -14.72 -7.63 17.76
N ALA A 55 -14.56 -6.40 17.23
CA ALA A 55 -14.21 -5.23 18.02
C ALA A 55 -15.44 -4.59 18.67
N PRO A 56 -15.34 -4.08 19.92
CA PRO A 56 -16.39 -3.26 20.52
C PRO A 56 -16.64 -2.01 19.67
N PHE A 57 -17.93 -1.75 19.38
CA PHE A 57 -18.33 -0.64 18.51
C PHE A 57 -17.85 0.73 19.01
N GLU A 58 -17.82 0.92 20.33
CA GLU A 58 -17.37 2.15 20.98
C GLU A 58 -15.91 2.49 20.66
N GLN A 59 -15.07 1.49 20.45
CA GLN A 59 -13.66 1.68 20.11
C GLN A 59 -13.46 2.14 18.66
N LEU A 60 -14.41 1.85 17.76
CA LEU A 60 -14.36 2.25 16.36
C LEU A 60 -14.55 3.77 16.16
N SER A 61 -15.05 4.47 17.18
CA SER A 61 -15.28 5.93 17.18
C SER A 61 -14.21 6.74 17.90
N ASN A 62 -12.98 6.23 18.01
CA ASN A 62 -11.88 6.94 18.67
C ASN A 62 -11.28 8.03 17.74
N TRP A 63 -12.02 9.14 17.60
CA TRP A 63 -11.64 10.26 16.74
C TRP A 63 -10.31 10.93 17.10
N PRO A 64 -9.95 11.14 18.40
CA PRO A 64 -8.63 11.68 18.74
C PRO A 64 -7.49 10.83 18.21
N PHE A 65 -7.61 9.50 18.27
CA PHE A 65 -6.61 8.57 17.73
C PHE A 65 -6.55 8.66 16.20
N VAL A 66 -7.71 8.65 15.51
CA VAL A 66 -7.80 8.76 14.05
C VAL A 66 -7.15 10.07 13.56
N ILE A 67 -7.53 11.19 14.17
CA ILE A 67 -6.99 12.50 13.79
C ILE A 67 -5.47 12.55 14.02
N GLY A 68 -5.00 12.06 15.17
CA GLY A 68 -3.58 12.06 15.51
C GLY A 68 -2.74 11.23 14.54
N THR A 69 -3.15 10.01 14.23
CA THR A 69 -2.42 9.11 13.33
C THR A 69 -2.47 9.60 11.88
N THR A 70 -3.65 9.98 11.38
CA THR A 70 -3.80 10.51 10.01
C THR A 70 -3.06 11.83 9.82
N ALA A 71 -3.08 12.72 10.81
CA ALA A 71 -2.31 13.96 10.75
C ALA A 71 -0.79 13.70 10.74
N SER A 72 -0.33 12.69 11.48
CA SER A 72 1.09 12.27 11.45
C SER A 72 1.50 11.76 10.08
N THR A 73 0.71 10.87 9.46
CA THR A 73 0.94 10.38 8.11
C THR A 73 0.92 11.53 7.09
N PHE A 74 -0.04 12.45 7.21
CA PHE A 74 -0.13 13.64 6.37
C PHE A 74 1.09 14.55 6.52
N ALA A 75 1.56 14.81 7.74
CA ALA A 75 2.74 15.64 8.00
C ALA A 75 4.00 15.04 7.36
N ILE A 76 4.21 13.72 7.50
CA ILE A 76 5.33 13.03 6.85
C ILE A 76 5.18 13.05 5.32
N PHE A 77 3.96 12.90 4.81
CA PHE A 77 3.69 13.02 3.37
C PHE A 77 4.09 14.40 2.84
N VAL A 78 3.65 15.47 3.50
CA VAL A 78 3.98 16.86 3.11
C VAL A 78 5.48 17.12 3.20
N LEU A 79 6.13 16.67 4.26
CA LEU A 79 7.59 16.81 4.42
C LEU A 79 8.34 16.07 3.29
N SER A 80 7.99 14.82 3.04
CA SER A 80 8.60 14.02 1.97
C SER A 80 8.34 14.63 0.59
N PHE A 81 7.12 15.12 0.36
CA PHE A 81 6.77 15.84 -0.87
C PHE A 81 7.62 17.08 -1.06
N ALA A 82 7.76 17.92 -0.03
CA ALA A 82 8.56 19.13 -0.08
C ALA A 82 10.04 18.84 -0.36
N VAL A 83 10.61 17.84 0.32
CA VAL A 83 12.01 17.42 0.11
C VAL A 83 12.24 16.98 -1.33
N VAL A 84 11.38 16.11 -1.86
CA VAL A 84 11.53 15.60 -3.24
C VAL A 84 11.24 16.69 -4.27
N MET A 85 10.26 17.57 -4.00
CA MET A 85 9.94 18.72 -4.86
C MET A 85 11.14 19.66 -5.02
N VAL A 86 11.83 19.97 -3.93
CA VAL A 86 13.05 20.79 -3.95
C VAL A 86 14.18 20.04 -4.67
N ALA A 87 14.41 18.78 -4.34
CA ALA A 87 15.48 17.96 -4.92
C ALA A 87 15.32 17.78 -6.44
N LEU A 88 14.10 17.60 -6.92
CA LEU A 88 13.77 17.38 -8.33
C LEU A 88 13.26 18.64 -9.06
N ARG A 89 13.51 19.83 -8.49
CA ARG A 89 13.24 21.13 -9.11
C ARG A 89 11.81 21.31 -9.62
N GLY A 90 10.83 20.97 -8.79
CA GLY A 90 9.42 21.25 -9.06
C GLY A 90 8.66 20.19 -9.86
N LYS A 91 9.18 18.97 -9.97
CA LYS A 91 8.47 17.85 -10.61
C LYS A 91 7.42 17.25 -9.68
N VAL A 92 6.19 17.72 -9.78
CA VAL A 92 5.05 17.33 -8.91
C VAL A 92 4.79 15.83 -8.92
N ARG A 93 4.85 15.19 -10.10
CA ARG A 93 4.61 13.75 -10.24
C ARG A 93 5.61 12.92 -9.44
N GLU A 94 6.88 13.20 -9.61
CA GLU A 94 7.98 12.51 -8.93
C GLU A 94 7.96 12.82 -7.43
N ALA A 95 7.65 14.06 -7.05
CA ALA A 95 7.46 14.46 -5.66
C ALA A 95 6.31 13.71 -5.01
N THR A 96 5.19 13.51 -5.71
CA THR A 96 4.05 12.73 -5.21
C THR A 96 4.44 11.26 -4.98
N ILE A 97 5.15 10.63 -5.91
CA ILE A 97 5.64 9.25 -5.76
C ILE A 97 6.60 9.15 -4.59
N GLY A 98 7.54 10.10 -4.47
CA GLY A 98 8.49 10.15 -3.35
C GLY A 98 7.79 10.39 -2.01
N ALA A 99 6.75 11.21 -1.96
CA ALA A 99 5.95 11.45 -0.77
C ALA A 99 5.24 10.16 -0.31
N VAL A 100 4.64 9.41 -1.22
CA VAL A 100 4.04 8.10 -0.89
C VAL A 100 5.12 7.14 -0.37
N ALA A 101 6.26 7.05 -1.04
CA ALA A 101 7.35 6.16 -0.61
C ALA A 101 7.90 6.51 0.78
N GLY A 102 7.90 7.79 1.15
CA GLY A 102 8.38 8.26 2.45
C GLY A 102 7.37 8.20 3.59
N SER A 103 6.06 8.22 3.29
CA SER A 103 5.01 8.31 4.31
C SER A 103 4.16 7.05 4.47
N TYR A 104 4.04 6.24 3.42
CA TYR A 104 3.16 5.07 3.44
C TYR A 104 3.89 3.83 3.97
N ALA A 105 3.57 3.48 5.20
CA ALA A 105 4.05 2.25 5.82
C ALA A 105 3.35 1.00 5.23
N ASN A 106 3.91 -0.18 5.47
CA ASN A 106 3.29 -1.45 5.06
C ASN A 106 2.15 -1.85 6.01
N ILE A 107 1.13 -0.99 6.08
CA ILE A 107 -0.01 -1.13 7.00
C ILE A 107 -0.95 -2.28 6.62
N GLY A 108 -0.94 -2.72 5.35
CA GLY A 108 -1.82 -3.79 4.87
C GLY A 108 -1.28 -5.19 5.10
N TYR A 109 0.00 -5.40 4.85
CA TYR A 109 0.58 -6.75 4.86
C TYR A 109 1.31 -7.09 6.15
N MET A 110 2.15 -6.19 6.64
CA MET A 110 2.98 -6.41 7.82
C MET A 110 2.34 -5.84 9.09
N GLY A 111 1.62 -4.72 8.94
CA GLY A 111 1.02 -3.99 10.08
C GLY A 111 0.16 -4.88 10.97
N PRO A 112 -0.94 -5.49 10.47
CA PRO A 112 -1.85 -6.27 11.32
C PRO A 112 -1.16 -7.46 12.00
N GLY A 113 -0.30 -8.18 11.27
CA GLY A 113 0.43 -9.31 11.83
C GLY A 113 1.36 -8.91 12.97
N LEU A 114 2.17 -7.88 12.75
CA LEU A 114 3.15 -7.43 13.72
C LEU A 114 2.49 -6.76 14.94
N THR A 115 1.51 -5.89 14.72
CA THR A 115 0.81 -5.22 15.82
C THR A 115 0.07 -6.20 16.72
N LEU A 116 -0.60 -7.20 16.15
CA LEU A 116 -1.25 -8.26 16.92
C LEU A 116 -0.25 -9.13 17.67
N ALA A 117 0.91 -9.42 17.09
CA ALA A 117 1.95 -10.21 17.75
C ALA A 117 2.57 -9.47 18.95
N VAL A 118 2.71 -8.14 18.87
CA VAL A 118 3.33 -7.31 19.91
C VAL A 118 2.33 -6.86 20.98
N PHE A 119 1.16 -6.37 20.57
CA PHE A 119 0.17 -5.73 21.45
C PHE A 119 -1.08 -6.60 21.71
N GLY A 120 -1.19 -7.75 21.04
CA GLY A 120 -2.33 -8.65 21.21
C GLY A 120 -3.64 -8.09 20.64
N GLN A 121 -4.75 -8.51 21.21
CA GLN A 121 -6.09 -8.18 20.72
C GLN A 121 -6.41 -6.67 20.79
N GLU A 122 -5.78 -5.93 21.68
CA GLU A 122 -5.97 -4.48 21.82
C GLU A 122 -5.51 -3.71 20.56
N ALA A 123 -4.62 -4.28 19.78
CA ALA A 123 -4.15 -3.67 18.52
C ALA A 123 -5.15 -3.78 17.35
N ILE A 124 -6.22 -4.54 17.48
CA ILE A 124 -7.18 -4.81 16.38
C ILE A 124 -7.76 -3.51 15.84
N VAL A 125 -8.44 -2.76 16.71
CA VAL A 125 -9.14 -1.54 16.32
C VAL A 125 -8.19 -0.45 15.88
N PRO A 126 -7.12 -0.11 16.62
CA PRO A 126 -6.13 0.85 16.17
C PRO A 126 -5.57 0.51 14.79
N THR A 127 -5.22 -0.74 14.53
CA THR A 127 -4.67 -1.17 13.24
C THR A 127 -5.68 -0.99 12.11
N ALA A 128 -6.95 -1.35 12.33
CA ALA A 128 -8.00 -1.18 11.34
C ALA A 128 -8.28 0.29 11.04
N LEU A 129 -8.33 1.15 12.07
CA LEU A 129 -8.53 2.59 11.92
C LEU A 129 -7.38 3.25 11.13
N ILE A 130 -6.13 2.99 11.49
CA ILE A 130 -4.97 3.48 10.74
C ILE A 130 -5.09 3.05 9.26
N PHE A 131 -5.37 1.77 9.03
CA PHE A 131 -5.47 1.25 7.67
C PHE A 131 -6.53 1.99 6.84
N VAL A 132 -7.74 2.17 7.37
CA VAL A 132 -8.84 2.85 6.67
C VAL A 132 -8.48 4.30 6.37
N PHE A 133 -8.10 5.06 7.39
CA PHE A 133 -7.94 6.50 7.27
C PHE A 133 -6.68 6.90 6.50
N ASP A 134 -5.58 6.16 6.63
CA ASP A 134 -4.39 6.38 5.80
C ASP A 134 -4.66 6.04 4.33
N ASN A 135 -5.43 4.99 4.04
CA ASN A 135 -5.83 4.72 2.66
C ASN A 135 -6.75 5.81 2.10
N VAL A 136 -7.73 6.30 2.87
CA VAL A 136 -8.59 7.41 2.45
C VAL A 136 -7.75 8.65 2.16
N LEU A 137 -6.81 8.99 3.04
CA LEU A 137 -5.89 10.11 2.86
C LEU A 137 -5.12 9.98 1.55
N LEU A 138 -4.44 8.85 1.32
CA LEU A 138 -3.58 8.66 0.16
C LEU A 138 -4.38 8.51 -1.14
N PHE A 139 -5.53 7.82 -1.11
CA PHE A 139 -6.41 7.74 -2.29
C PHE A 139 -7.02 9.08 -2.68
N THR A 140 -7.00 10.05 -1.77
CA THR A 140 -7.39 11.43 -2.04
C THR A 140 -6.21 12.27 -2.54
N LEU A 141 -5.10 12.26 -1.80
CA LEU A 141 -3.95 13.12 -2.09
C LEU A 141 -3.24 12.75 -3.40
N VAL A 142 -3.04 11.46 -3.65
CA VAL A 142 -2.25 11.01 -4.81
C VAL A 142 -2.92 11.41 -6.13
N PRO A 143 -4.19 11.08 -6.42
CA PRO A 143 -4.84 11.52 -7.65
C PRO A 143 -4.94 13.05 -7.77
N LEU A 144 -5.18 13.72 -6.65
CA LEU A 144 -5.25 15.19 -6.61
C LEU A 144 -3.93 15.82 -7.07
N LEU A 145 -2.80 15.40 -6.47
CA LEU A 145 -1.48 15.92 -6.83
C LEU A 145 -1.05 15.50 -8.24
N MET A 146 -1.40 14.29 -8.67
CA MET A 146 -1.14 13.83 -10.04
C MET A 146 -1.89 14.65 -11.08
N SER A 147 -3.08 15.16 -10.78
CA SER A 147 -3.80 16.06 -11.70
C SER A 147 -3.10 17.43 -11.85
N PHE A 148 -2.52 17.96 -10.78
CA PHE A 148 -1.70 19.18 -10.85
C PHE A 148 -0.38 18.96 -11.61
N GLY A 149 0.12 17.73 -11.63
CA GLY A 149 1.30 17.35 -12.42
C GLY A 149 1.06 17.20 -13.93
N GLY A 150 -0.14 17.53 -14.43
CA GLY A 150 -0.49 17.46 -15.85
C GLY A 150 -0.68 16.03 -16.40
N THR A 151 -0.79 15.03 -15.53
CA THR A 151 -0.96 13.62 -15.95
C THR A 151 -2.41 13.18 -16.06
N GLN A 152 -3.34 13.95 -15.49
CA GLN A 152 -4.79 13.72 -15.56
C GLN A 152 -5.52 15.05 -15.49
N GLU A 153 -5.99 15.53 -16.64
CA GLU A 153 -6.91 16.66 -16.70
C GLU A 153 -8.33 16.16 -16.39
N MET A 154 -8.65 16.04 -15.09
CA MET A 154 -10.00 15.71 -14.64
C MET A 154 -10.68 16.95 -14.08
N ARG A 155 -11.96 17.13 -14.42
CA ARG A 155 -12.79 18.15 -13.76
C ARG A 155 -12.95 17.82 -12.28
N ALA A 156 -13.06 18.84 -11.42
CA ALA A 156 -13.17 18.64 -9.96
C ALA A 156 -14.28 17.64 -9.58
N ARG A 157 -15.43 17.68 -10.25
CA ARG A 157 -16.53 16.74 -10.03
C ARG A 157 -16.16 15.30 -10.40
N GLU A 158 -15.47 15.12 -11.51
CA GLU A 158 -15.01 13.79 -11.97
C GLU A 158 -13.96 13.22 -11.02
N MET A 159 -13.08 14.07 -10.50
CA MET A 159 -12.08 13.70 -9.50
C MET A 159 -12.73 13.24 -8.20
N VAL A 160 -13.69 14.03 -7.67
CA VAL A 160 -14.43 13.65 -6.45
C VAL A 160 -15.15 12.32 -6.65
N ALA A 161 -15.83 12.12 -7.78
CA ALA A 161 -16.51 10.87 -8.10
C ALA A 161 -15.52 9.70 -8.23
N PHE A 162 -14.37 9.91 -8.87
CA PHE A 162 -13.30 8.92 -8.98
C PHE A 162 -12.74 8.50 -7.60
N ILE A 163 -12.42 9.49 -6.75
CA ILE A 163 -11.91 9.24 -5.39
C ILE A 163 -12.97 8.49 -4.57
N ALA A 164 -14.21 9.01 -4.54
CA ALA A 164 -15.30 8.40 -3.80
C ALA A 164 -15.54 6.94 -4.24
N ARG A 165 -15.61 6.71 -5.56
CA ARG A 165 -15.75 5.36 -6.10
C ARG A 165 -14.58 4.48 -5.67
N ARG A 166 -13.34 4.94 -5.79
CA ARG A 166 -12.15 4.15 -5.44
C ARG A 166 -12.09 3.80 -3.96
N VAL A 167 -12.45 4.73 -3.09
CA VAL A 167 -12.52 4.49 -1.64
C VAL A 167 -13.64 3.52 -1.29
N LEU A 168 -14.85 3.76 -1.80
CA LEU A 168 -16.03 2.97 -1.44
C LEU A 168 -16.03 1.57 -2.05
N THR A 169 -15.42 1.38 -3.23
CA THR A 169 -15.34 0.06 -3.88
C THR A 169 -14.06 -0.71 -3.57
N HIS A 170 -13.16 -0.12 -2.77
CA HIS A 170 -11.94 -0.83 -2.39
C HIS A 170 -12.28 -2.06 -1.52
N PRO A 171 -11.78 -3.26 -1.85
CA PRO A 171 -12.19 -4.50 -1.18
C PRO A 171 -12.04 -4.46 0.34
N PHE A 172 -11.02 -3.79 0.85
CA PHE A 172 -10.79 -3.65 2.29
C PHE A 172 -11.82 -2.75 2.95
N ASN A 173 -12.13 -1.60 2.34
CA ASN A 173 -13.10 -0.64 2.90
C ASN A 173 -14.50 -1.24 2.89
N VAL A 174 -14.85 -2.00 1.84
CA VAL A 174 -16.10 -2.75 1.77
C VAL A 174 -16.16 -3.79 2.90
N ALA A 175 -15.09 -4.56 3.09
CA ALA A 175 -15.04 -5.57 4.15
C ALA A 175 -15.17 -4.94 5.54
N ILE A 176 -14.52 -3.81 5.79
CA ILE A 176 -14.62 -3.07 7.06
C ILE A 176 -16.03 -2.49 7.24
N GLY A 177 -16.64 -1.92 6.20
CA GLY A 177 -18.02 -1.44 6.25
C GLY A 177 -19.02 -2.54 6.58
N VAL A 178 -18.88 -3.71 5.93
CA VAL A 178 -19.70 -4.90 6.23
C VAL A 178 -19.43 -5.42 7.65
N ALA A 179 -18.17 -5.38 8.12
CA ALA A 179 -17.82 -5.79 9.48
C ALA A 179 -18.46 -4.88 10.55
N ILE A 180 -18.42 -3.56 10.34
CA ILE A 180 -19.08 -2.58 11.23
C ILE A 180 -20.58 -2.84 11.27
N LEU A 181 -21.20 -3.07 10.12
CA LEU A 181 -22.63 -3.39 10.04
C LEU A 181 -22.95 -4.70 10.77
N ALA A 182 -22.15 -5.74 10.58
CA ALA A 182 -22.31 -7.03 11.26
C ALA A 182 -22.15 -6.88 12.79
N ALA A 183 -21.16 -6.12 13.23
CA ALA A 183 -20.96 -5.80 14.66
C ALA A 183 -22.16 -5.03 15.25
N TRP A 184 -22.67 -4.04 14.52
CA TRP A 184 -23.83 -3.26 14.95
C TRP A 184 -25.11 -4.09 15.04
N LEU A 185 -25.34 -4.97 14.05
CA LEU A 185 -26.50 -5.88 14.02
C LEU A 185 -26.31 -7.13 14.88
N ARG A 186 -25.15 -7.30 15.52
CA ARG A 186 -24.76 -8.48 16.31
C ARG A 186 -24.98 -9.80 15.54
N VAL A 187 -24.60 -9.81 14.26
CA VAL A 187 -24.79 -10.97 13.38
C VAL A 187 -23.85 -12.09 13.80
N GLU A 188 -24.41 -13.23 14.18
CA GLU A 188 -23.64 -14.46 14.37
C GLU A 188 -23.49 -15.18 13.02
N LEU A 189 -22.22 -15.41 12.64
CA LEU A 189 -21.92 -16.13 11.40
C LEU A 189 -22.15 -17.62 11.59
N PRO A 190 -22.72 -18.33 10.57
CA PRO A 190 -22.74 -19.79 10.56
C PRO A 190 -21.32 -20.37 10.69
N ALA A 191 -21.17 -21.41 11.51
CA ALA A 191 -19.85 -21.98 11.82
C ALA A 191 -18.99 -22.32 10.58
N PRO A 192 -19.51 -22.87 9.46
CA PRO A 192 -18.69 -23.11 8.26
C PRO A 192 -18.14 -21.81 7.64
N VAL A 193 -18.94 -20.73 7.61
CA VAL A 193 -18.53 -19.43 7.07
C VAL A 193 -17.47 -18.80 7.96
N ASP A 194 -17.66 -18.85 9.28
CA ASP A 194 -16.70 -18.35 10.25
C ASP A 194 -15.35 -19.06 10.15
N THR A 195 -15.37 -20.38 9.99
CA THR A 195 -14.16 -21.19 9.81
C THR A 195 -13.45 -20.84 8.50
N MET A 196 -14.17 -20.68 7.39
CA MET A 196 -13.61 -20.28 6.10
C MET A 196 -12.94 -18.90 6.18
N LEU A 197 -13.61 -17.92 6.79
CA LEU A 197 -13.03 -16.58 7.00
C LEU A 197 -11.79 -16.63 7.89
N THR A 198 -11.78 -17.53 8.87
CA THR A 198 -10.62 -17.73 9.75
C THR A 198 -9.42 -18.31 8.98
N PHE A 199 -9.62 -19.25 8.06
CA PHE A 199 -8.55 -19.75 7.20
C PHE A 199 -7.99 -18.66 6.29
N LEU A 200 -8.86 -17.87 5.66
CA LEU A 200 -8.44 -16.74 4.84
C LEU A 200 -7.68 -15.68 5.63
N LYS A 201 -8.18 -15.32 6.81
CA LYS A 201 -7.52 -14.40 7.75
C LYS A 201 -6.09 -14.87 8.08
N ASN A 202 -5.93 -16.15 8.41
CA ASN A 202 -4.64 -16.70 8.81
C ASN A 202 -3.65 -16.80 7.64
N ALA A 203 -4.14 -16.91 6.41
CA ALA A 203 -3.32 -16.92 5.20
C ALA A 203 -2.86 -15.50 4.77
N ALA A 204 -3.55 -14.44 5.20
CA ALA A 204 -3.31 -13.08 4.70
C ALA A 204 -1.87 -12.61 4.86
N ALA A 205 -1.36 -12.56 6.10
CA ALA A 205 -0.01 -12.08 6.38
C ALA A 205 1.08 -12.99 5.79
N PRO A 206 1.07 -14.32 5.99
CA PRO A 206 2.09 -15.20 5.43
C PRO A 206 2.18 -15.13 3.90
N CYS A 207 1.05 -15.19 3.20
CA CYS A 207 1.04 -15.12 1.74
C CYS A 207 1.52 -13.75 1.22
N ALA A 208 1.13 -12.67 1.89
CA ALA A 208 1.52 -11.32 1.50
C ALA A 208 3.03 -11.06 1.68
N LEU A 209 3.60 -11.50 2.80
CA LEU A 209 5.03 -11.35 3.07
C LEU A 209 5.88 -12.22 2.14
N PHE A 210 5.44 -13.45 1.89
CA PHE A 210 6.08 -14.33 0.91
C PHE A 210 6.05 -13.72 -0.49
N LEU A 211 4.88 -13.25 -0.95
CA LEU A 211 4.73 -12.58 -2.24
C LEU A 211 5.62 -11.32 -2.35
N MET A 212 5.71 -10.54 -1.28
CA MET A 212 6.61 -9.37 -1.24
C MET A 212 8.06 -9.79 -1.46
N GLY A 213 8.52 -10.85 -0.79
CA GLY A 213 9.86 -11.41 -1.00
C GLY A 213 10.12 -11.84 -2.45
N VAL A 214 9.17 -12.58 -3.04
CA VAL A 214 9.24 -13.00 -4.45
C VAL A 214 9.28 -11.80 -5.39
N THR A 215 8.43 -10.80 -5.15
CA THR A 215 8.38 -9.58 -5.98
C THR A 215 9.71 -8.82 -5.95
N VAL A 216 10.32 -8.69 -4.77
CA VAL A 216 11.65 -8.07 -4.63
C VAL A 216 12.73 -8.87 -5.38
N ALA A 217 12.66 -10.20 -5.33
CA ALA A 217 13.62 -11.07 -6.01
C ALA A 217 13.56 -10.98 -7.53
N LEU A 218 12.36 -10.80 -8.09
CA LEU A 218 12.14 -10.71 -9.56
C LEU A 218 12.40 -9.32 -10.11
N ARG A 219 12.32 -8.27 -9.28
CA ARG A 219 12.74 -6.94 -9.71
C ARG A 219 14.25 -6.92 -9.85
N GLU A 220 14.72 -6.51 -11.04
CA GLU A 220 16.09 -6.08 -11.16
C GLU A 220 16.29 -4.92 -10.18
N VAL A 221 17.05 -5.17 -9.13
CA VAL A 221 17.58 -4.09 -8.29
C VAL A 221 18.60 -3.40 -9.20
N ARG A 222 18.11 -2.50 -10.06
CA ARG A 222 18.98 -1.49 -10.63
C ARG A 222 19.55 -0.80 -9.39
N THR A 223 20.84 -1.00 -9.19
CA THR A 223 21.61 -0.21 -8.23
C THR A 223 21.16 1.22 -8.46
N VAL A 224 20.40 1.76 -7.47
CA VAL A 224 20.08 3.18 -7.48
C VAL A 224 21.44 3.84 -7.39
N PRO A 225 21.98 4.40 -8.48
CA PRO A 225 23.28 5.06 -8.38
C PRO A 225 23.06 6.18 -7.35
N ALA A 226 24.04 6.39 -6.48
CA ALA A 226 24.08 7.55 -5.58
C ALA A 226 23.97 8.90 -6.32
N GLU A 227 23.76 8.86 -7.62
CA GLU A 227 23.71 9.91 -8.61
C GLU A 227 22.30 10.21 -9.14
N ILE A 228 21.22 9.97 -8.36
CA ILE A 228 19.88 10.35 -8.82
C ILE A 228 19.79 11.82 -9.30
N PRO A 229 20.55 12.78 -8.80
CA PRO A 229 20.60 14.12 -9.39
C PRO A 229 21.36 14.20 -10.72
N VAL A 230 22.21 13.22 -11.07
CA VAL A 230 23.07 13.25 -12.27
C VAL A 230 22.40 12.51 -13.45
N LEU A 231 21.51 11.55 -13.20
CA LEU A 231 20.82 10.77 -14.22
C LEU A 231 19.84 11.61 -15.05
N ASP A 232 19.28 12.67 -14.50
CA ASP A 232 18.38 13.55 -15.25
C ASP A 232 19.14 14.34 -16.35
N ARG A 233 20.42 14.65 -16.16
CA ARG A 233 21.28 15.26 -17.19
C ARG A 233 21.61 14.30 -18.34
N LYS A 234 21.73 12.98 -18.08
CA LYS A 234 22.01 11.98 -19.11
C LYS A 234 20.75 11.62 -19.91
N SER A 235 19.60 11.47 -19.27
CA SER A 235 18.34 11.15 -19.98
C SER A 235 17.90 12.29 -20.89
N THR A 236 18.10 13.54 -20.47
CA THR A 236 17.81 14.74 -21.28
C THR A 236 18.76 14.85 -22.49
N ARG A 237 20.03 14.47 -22.35
CA ARG A 237 20.98 14.45 -23.48
C ARG A 237 20.71 13.31 -24.47
N LEU A 238 20.31 12.12 -24.01
CA LEU A 238 19.93 11.00 -24.87
C LEU A 238 18.66 11.29 -25.68
N ASN A 239 17.68 11.97 -25.07
CA ASN A 239 16.45 12.35 -25.77
C ASN A 239 16.70 13.49 -26.80
N SER A 240 17.64 14.38 -26.54
CA SER A 240 18.02 15.42 -27.52
C SER A 240 18.85 14.89 -28.68
N SER A 241 19.65 13.82 -28.53
CA SER A 241 20.38 13.18 -29.62
C SER A 241 19.45 12.42 -30.60
N HIS A 242 18.42 11.73 -30.06
CA HIS A 242 17.41 11.06 -30.92
C HIS A 242 16.52 12.05 -31.71
N VAL A 243 16.29 13.24 -31.21
CA VAL A 243 15.54 14.29 -31.92
C VAL A 243 16.39 14.92 -33.04
N SER A 244 17.71 14.94 -32.93
CA SER A 244 18.60 15.46 -33.98
C SER A 244 18.81 14.48 -35.13
N GLU A 245 18.81 13.16 -34.89
CA GLU A 245 18.93 12.14 -35.93
C GLU A 245 17.67 12.00 -36.82
N SER A 246 16.49 12.36 -36.33
CA SER A 246 15.24 12.32 -37.11
C SER A 246 15.04 13.52 -38.04
N ARG A 247 15.99 14.46 -38.11
CA ARG A 247 15.94 15.65 -38.98
C ARG A 247 16.91 15.65 -40.18
N MET A 248 17.44 14.51 -40.59
CA MET A 248 18.16 14.47 -41.83
C MET A 248 17.17 14.39 -43.02
N PRO A 249 17.17 15.37 -43.93
CA PRO A 249 16.34 15.30 -45.13
C PRO A 249 16.88 14.24 -46.06
N SER A 250 16.01 13.37 -46.55
CA SER A 250 16.28 12.51 -47.69
C SER A 250 16.52 13.39 -48.94
N SER A 251 17.74 13.59 -49.33
CA SER A 251 18.09 14.20 -50.59
C SER A 251 18.49 13.12 -51.59
N ALA A 252 17.77 13.15 -52.73
CA ALA A 252 18.02 12.58 -54.07
C ALA A 252 17.81 11.06 -54.18
#